data_018cb4a9465103b5c97d0a7407781302
#
_entry.id   018cb4a9465103b5c97d0a7407781302
#
_cell.length_a   1.000
_cell.length_b   1.000
_cell.length_c   1.000
_cell.angle_alpha   90.00
_cell.angle_beta   90.00
_cell.angle_gamma   90.00
#
_symmetry.space_group_name_H-M   'P 1'
#
loop_
_entity.id
_entity.type
_entity.pdbx_description
1 polymer ?
#
loop_
_entity_poly.entity_id
_entity_poly.type
_entity_poly.pdbx_seq_one_letter_code
_entity_poly.pdbx_strand_id
1 'polypeptide(L)'
;RRTSRVDPLSGGMKRRLTIARGLINRPDLLILDEPTTGLDPQARHVLWDRLYRLKQDGVTQIITTHYMDEAEQLCDRLVIMDRGRIVAEGSPRGLIETHSTREVLEVRFPVGELEPAGPTLRELADRVELLADRALLYTPNADSALAEVHRLGLQPESALVRRSTLEDVFLKLTGRTLVD
;
A
#
# COMPACT_ATOMS: atom_id res chain seq x y z
N ARG A 1 -32.31 -9.41 -4.57
CA ARG A 1 -32.48 -10.02 -3.21
C ARG A 1 -33.13 -9.08 -2.18
N ARG A 2 -34.08 -8.23 -2.59
CA ARG A 2 -34.72 -7.23 -1.72
C ARG A 2 -35.50 -7.84 -0.53
N THR A 3 -35.93 -9.10 -0.65
CA THR A 3 -36.73 -9.80 0.37
C THR A 3 -35.96 -10.92 1.10
N SER A 4 -34.65 -11.07 0.83
CA SER A 4 -33.83 -12.08 1.49
C SER A 4 -33.53 -11.68 2.94
N ARG A 5 -33.53 -12.67 3.86
CA ARG A 5 -33.01 -12.47 5.23
C ARG A 5 -31.50 -12.13 5.16
N VAL A 6 -31.00 -11.46 6.21
CA VAL A 6 -29.59 -11.03 6.30
C VAL A 6 -28.65 -12.22 6.55
N ASP A 7 -29.11 -13.22 7.31
CA ASP A 7 -28.28 -14.36 7.71
C ASP A 7 -27.60 -15.12 6.56
N PRO A 8 -28.29 -15.42 5.42
CA PRO A 8 -27.70 -16.11 4.29
C PRO A 8 -26.81 -15.23 3.39
N LEU A 9 -26.59 -13.95 3.75
CA LEU A 9 -25.70 -13.08 2.97
C LEU A 9 -24.23 -13.45 3.22
N SER A 10 -23.39 -13.37 2.17
CA SER A 10 -21.94 -13.48 2.32
C SER A 10 -21.39 -12.33 3.17
N GLY A 11 -20.18 -12.51 3.73
CA GLY A 11 -19.51 -11.46 4.51
C GLY A 11 -19.43 -10.14 3.77
N GLY A 12 -19.00 -10.15 2.51
CA GLY A 12 -18.95 -8.94 1.67
C GLY A 12 -20.32 -8.33 1.40
N MET A 13 -21.38 -9.14 1.27
CA MET A 13 -22.75 -8.61 1.15
C MET A 13 -23.23 -7.95 2.45
N LYS A 14 -22.93 -8.56 3.60
CA LYS A 14 -23.21 -7.97 4.92
C LYS A 14 -22.48 -6.65 5.08
N ARG A 15 -21.19 -6.59 4.72
CA ARG A 15 -20.40 -5.36 4.80
C ARG A 15 -20.99 -4.23 3.96
N ARG A 16 -21.31 -4.51 2.69
CA ARG A 16 -21.98 -3.53 1.81
C ARG A 16 -23.34 -3.08 2.35
N LEU A 17 -24.11 -3.99 2.93
CA LEU A 17 -25.38 -3.65 3.56
C LEU A 17 -25.19 -2.74 4.77
N THR A 18 -24.17 -2.97 5.61
CA THR A 18 -23.84 -2.13 6.76
C THR A 18 -23.50 -0.71 6.32
N ILE A 19 -22.65 -0.56 5.29
CA ILE A 19 -22.31 0.75 4.73
C ILE A 19 -23.55 1.43 4.15
N ALA A 20 -24.36 0.72 3.36
CA ALA A 20 -25.58 1.25 2.78
C ALA A 20 -26.57 1.74 3.86
N ARG A 21 -26.66 1.03 4.98
CA ARG A 21 -27.49 1.42 6.14
C ARG A 21 -26.98 2.71 6.77
N GLY A 22 -25.66 2.89 6.90
CA GLY A 22 -25.07 4.15 7.39
C GLY A 22 -25.36 5.36 6.52
N LEU A 23 -25.64 5.15 5.23
CA LEU A 23 -25.90 6.22 4.25
C LEU A 23 -27.37 6.61 4.13
N ILE A 24 -28.31 5.89 4.78
CA ILE A 24 -29.76 6.14 4.64
C ILE A 24 -30.12 7.58 5.03
N ASN A 25 -29.53 8.10 6.09
CA ASN A 25 -29.82 9.43 6.63
C ASN A 25 -28.97 10.55 6.01
N ARG A 26 -28.26 10.30 4.92
CA ARG A 26 -27.37 11.25 4.24
C ARG A 26 -26.44 11.97 5.23
N PRO A 27 -25.54 11.26 5.91
CA PRO A 27 -24.68 11.85 6.93
C PRO A 27 -23.66 12.80 6.32
N ASP A 28 -23.32 13.88 7.04
CA ASP A 28 -22.19 14.75 6.71
C ASP A 28 -20.85 14.13 7.09
N LEU A 29 -20.85 13.19 8.05
CA LEU A 29 -19.68 12.46 8.53
C LEU A 29 -19.95 10.95 8.52
N LEU A 30 -19.07 10.20 7.88
CA LEU A 30 -19.11 8.73 7.81
C LEU A 30 -17.83 8.14 8.42
N ILE A 31 -17.99 7.30 9.43
CA ILE A 31 -16.87 6.58 10.06
C ILE A 31 -16.88 5.14 9.60
N LEU A 32 -15.78 4.68 9.05
CA LEU A 32 -15.61 3.36 8.47
C LEU A 32 -14.39 2.66 9.10
N ASP A 33 -14.66 1.56 9.77
CA ASP A 33 -13.62 0.73 10.37
C ASP A 33 -13.35 -0.46 9.47
N GLU A 34 -12.15 -0.49 8.85
CA GLU A 34 -11.67 -1.49 7.90
C GLU A 34 -12.71 -1.87 6.82
N PRO A 35 -13.21 -0.91 6.02
CA PRO A 35 -14.39 -1.11 5.18
C PRO A 35 -14.25 -2.20 4.11
N THR A 36 -13.03 -2.51 3.67
CA THR A 36 -12.76 -3.48 2.59
C THR A 36 -12.27 -4.84 3.06
N THR A 37 -12.06 -5.02 4.36
CA THR A 37 -11.59 -6.29 4.91
C THR A 37 -12.55 -7.43 4.56
N GLY A 38 -11.99 -8.52 4.00
CA GLY A 38 -12.74 -9.69 3.58
C GLY A 38 -13.53 -9.53 2.26
N LEU A 39 -13.32 -8.45 1.52
CA LEU A 39 -13.84 -8.29 0.16
C LEU A 39 -12.85 -8.86 -0.85
N ASP A 40 -13.39 -9.44 -1.93
CA ASP A 40 -12.59 -9.74 -3.11
C ASP A 40 -12.10 -8.45 -3.81
N PRO A 41 -11.06 -8.52 -4.66
CA PRO A 41 -10.48 -7.33 -5.29
C PRO A 41 -11.50 -6.51 -6.10
N GLN A 42 -12.41 -7.15 -6.80
CA GLN A 42 -13.43 -6.45 -7.58
C GLN A 42 -14.41 -5.70 -6.67
N ALA A 43 -14.87 -6.35 -5.60
CA ALA A 43 -15.77 -5.72 -4.63
C ALA A 43 -15.10 -4.54 -3.90
N ARG A 44 -13.78 -4.65 -3.63
CA ARG A 44 -12.98 -3.56 -3.05
C ARG A 44 -12.98 -2.33 -3.96
N HIS A 45 -12.66 -2.49 -5.23
CA HIS A 45 -12.65 -1.36 -6.20
C HIS A 45 -14.03 -0.72 -6.34
N VAL A 46 -15.11 -1.50 -6.38
CA VAL A 46 -16.48 -0.97 -6.41
C VAL A 46 -16.81 -0.15 -5.17
N LEU A 47 -16.31 -0.57 -4.00
CA LEU A 47 -16.50 0.18 -2.77
C LEU A 47 -15.66 1.48 -2.79
N TRP A 48 -14.41 1.44 -3.23
CA TRP A 48 -13.56 2.62 -3.36
C TRP A 48 -14.18 3.67 -4.27
N ASP A 49 -14.68 3.29 -5.44
CA ASP A 49 -15.41 4.19 -6.34
C ASP A 49 -16.61 4.85 -5.63
N ARG A 50 -17.32 4.07 -4.81
CA ARG A 50 -18.47 4.60 -4.09
C ARG A 50 -18.07 5.60 -3.01
N LEU A 51 -17.03 5.29 -2.23
CA LEU A 51 -16.49 6.17 -1.20
C LEU A 51 -15.93 7.46 -1.82
N TYR A 52 -15.23 7.34 -2.95
CA TYR A 52 -14.72 8.48 -3.69
C TYR A 52 -15.85 9.42 -4.14
N ARG A 53 -16.95 8.89 -4.68
CA ARG A 53 -18.14 9.70 -5.05
C ARG A 53 -18.77 10.38 -3.86
N LEU A 54 -18.93 9.70 -2.74
CA LEU A 54 -19.46 10.31 -1.50
C LEU A 54 -18.59 11.46 -1.02
N LYS A 55 -17.27 11.33 -1.14
CA LYS A 55 -16.34 12.43 -0.84
C LYS A 55 -16.55 13.62 -1.78
N GLN A 56 -16.74 13.39 -3.09
CA GLN A 56 -17.06 14.43 -4.05
C GLN A 56 -18.42 15.10 -3.76
N ASP A 57 -19.38 14.35 -3.23
CA ASP A 57 -20.68 14.85 -2.78
C ASP A 57 -20.59 15.62 -1.44
N GLY A 58 -19.39 15.80 -0.87
CA GLY A 58 -19.13 16.59 0.34
C GLY A 58 -19.19 15.81 1.65
N VAL A 59 -19.35 14.48 1.62
CA VAL A 59 -19.36 13.65 2.83
C VAL A 59 -17.95 13.53 3.39
N THR A 60 -17.73 13.99 4.61
CA THR A 60 -16.48 13.77 5.33
C THR A 60 -16.37 12.30 5.73
N GLN A 61 -15.20 11.69 5.50
CA GLN A 61 -14.99 10.28 5.81
C GLN A 61 -13.78 10.09 6.72
N ILE A 62 -13.95 9.30 7.79
CA ILE A 62 -12.86 8.81 8.62
C ILE A 62 -12.77 7.31 8.38
N ILE A 63 -11.61 6.85 7.91
CA ILE A 63 -11.38 5.45 7.54
C ILE A 63 -10.22 4.92 8.38
N THR A 64 -10.42 3.79 9.05
CA THR A 64 -9.31 2.97 9.56
C THR A 64 -9.05 1.85 8.57
N THR A 65 -7.80 1.57 8.29
CA THR A 65 -7.41 0.47 7.40
C THR A 65 -5.98 0.01 7.70
N HIS A 66 -5.71 -1.25 7.43
CA HIS A 66 -4.36 -1.80 7.37
C HIS A 66 -3.88 -2.00 5.93
N TYR A 67 -4.69 -1.65 4.94
CA TYR A 67 -4.33 -1.66 3.52
C TYR A 67 -3.77 -0.30 3.11
N MET A 68 -2.47 -0.24 2.83
CA MET A 68 -1.81 1.01 2.44
C MET A 68 -2.29 1.54 1.10
N ASP A 69 -2.63 0.65 0.16
CA ASP A 69 -3.23 0.99 -1.12
C ASP A 69 -4.60 1.67 -0.97
N GLU A 70 -5.41 1.22 -0.01
CA GLU A 70 -6.69 1.87 0.32
C GLU A 70 -6.49 3.29 0.85
N ALA A 71 -5.56 3.45 1.80
CA ALA A 71 -5.23 4.76 2.36
C ALA A 71 -4.66 5.71 1.29
N GLU A 72 -3.79 5.21 0.41
CA GLU A 72 -3.20 6.00 -0.68
C GLU A 72 -4.26 6.48 -1.69
N GLN A 73 -5.26 5.64 -2.00
CA GLN A 73 -6.29 5.95 -2.99
C GLN A 73 -7.41 6.84 -2.47
N LEU A 74 -7.81 6.69 -1.22
CA LEU A 74 -9.02 7.34 -0.69
C LEU A 74 -8.74 8.57 0.16
N CYS A 75 -7.61 8.63 0.88
CA CYS A 75 -7.38 9.64 1.88
C CYS A 75 -6.73 10.90 1.30
N ASP A 76 -7.23 12.08 1.70
CA ASP A 76 -6.55 13.36 1.46
C ASP A 76 -5.43 13.58 2.48
N ARG A 77 -5.66 13.09 3.70
CA ARG A 77 -4.76 13.17 4.85
C ARG A 77 -4.90 11.90 5.68
N LEU A 78 -3.82 11.41 6.20
CA LEU A 78 -3.80 10.24 7.05
C LEU A 78 -2.78 10.38 8.19
N VAL A 79 -2.93 9.54 9.18
CA VAL A 79 -1.94 9.31 10.24
C VAL A 79 -1.48 7.85 10.18
N ILE A 80 -0.18 7.65 10.25
CA ILE A 80 0.41 6.31 10.42
C ILE A 80 0.59 6.09 11.91
N MET A 81 0.04 4.98 12.39
CA MET A 81 0.12 4.61 13.80
C MET A 81 0.90 3.30 13.97
N ASP A 82 1.85 3.28 14.91
CA ASP A 82 2.52 2.07 15.35
C ASP A 82 2.60 2.04 16.88
N ARG A 83 2.35 0.88 17.47
CA ARG A 83 2.38 0.65 18.94
C ARG A 83 1.63 1.74 19.74
N GLY A 84 0.46 2.15 19.25
CA GLY A 84 -0.39 3.15 19.89
C GLY A 84 0.13 4.60 19.81
N ARG A 85 1.11 4.88 18.94
CA ARG A 85 1.66 6.23 18.72
C ARG A 85 1.52 6.63 17.26
N ILE A 86 1.30 7.92 17.03
CA ILE A 86 1.37 8.50 15.69
C ILE A 86 2.86 8.63 15.35
N VAL A 87 3.29 7.99 14.25
CA VAL A 87 4.67 8.02 13.77
C VAL A 87 4.86 8.95 12.59
N ALA A 88 3.80 9.20 11.83
CA ALA A 88 3.78 10.21 10.77
C ALA A 88 2.36 10.66 10.47
N GLU A 89 2.22 11.85 9.88
CA GLU A 89 0.95 12.45 9.51
C GLU A 89 1.13 13.33 8.27
N GLY A 90 0.19 13.27 7.34
CA GLY A 90 0.23 14.08 6.12
C GLY A 90 -0.68 13.56 5.03
N SER A 91 -0.55 14.12 3.82
CA SER A 91 -1.16 13.53 2.63
C SER A 91 -0.36 12.29 2.21
N PRO A 92 -0.98 11.29 1.56
CA PRO A 92 -0.26 10.11 1.04
C PRO A 92 0.99 10.50 0.25
N ARG A 93 0.82 11.40 -0.71
CA ARG A 93 1.92 11.89 -1.55
C ARG A 93 3.02 12.58 -0.73
N GLY A 94 2.66 13.48 0.20
CA GLY A 94 3.62 14.18 1.05
C GLY A 94 4.41 13.24 1.94
N LEU A 95 3.78 12.19 2.46
CA LEU A 95 4.45 11.17 3.24
C LEU A 95 5.44 10.35 2.39
N ILE A 96 5.07 9.98 1.16
CA ILE A 96 5.95 9.28 0.23
C ILE A 96 7.16 10.17 -0.11
N GLU A 97 6.94 11.43 -0.49
CA GLU A 97 8.01 12.39 -0.83
C GLU A 97 8.97 12.66 0.34
N THR A 98 8.46 12.65 1.58
CA THR A 98 9.26 12.95 2.78
C THR A 98 10.02 11.73 3.30
N HIS A 99 9.42 10.56 3.25
CA HIS A 99 9.92 9.38 3.95
C HIS A 99 10.45 8.27 3.04
N SER A 100 10.28 8.37 1.72
CA SER A 100 10.82 7.38 0.77
C SER A 100 11.63 8.06 -0.33
N THR A 101 12.30 7.26 -1.15
CA THR A 101 12.90 7.70 -2.39
C THR A 101 11.84 7.81 -3.47
N ARG A 102 12.18 8.43 -4.60
CA ARG A 102 11.24 8.57 -5.72
C ARG A 102 10.83 7.23 -6.31
N GLU A 103 11.80 6.32 -6.42
CA GLU A 103 11.65 5.07 -7.16
C GLU A 103 12.18 3.89 -6.34
N VAL A 104 11.70 2.72 -6.70
CA VAL A 104 12.17 1.43 -6.20
C VAL A 104 12.49 0.57 -7.41
N LEU A 105 13.72 0.06 -7.45
CA LEU A 105 14.11 -0.99 -8.38
C LEU A 105 13.94 -2.35 -7.68
N GLU A 106 13.04 -3.16 -8.17
CA GLU A 106 12.86 -4.54 -7.75
C GLU A 106 13.65 -5.45 -8.71
N VAL A 107 14.60 -6.23 -8.21
CA VAL A 107 15.38 -7.18 -8.99
C VAL A 107 15.25 -8.59 -8.42
N ARG A 108 15.01 -9.54 -9.29
CA ARG A 108 14.95 -10.97 -8.96
C ARG A 108 16.14 -11.68 -9.56
N PHE A 109 16.73 -12.57 -8.78
CA PHE A 109 17.87 -13.37 -9.20
C PHE A 109 17.49 -14.86 -9.23
N PRO A 110 18.24 -15.68 -10.00
CA PRO A 110 18.16 -17.13 -9.89
C PRO A 110 18.33 -17.59 -8.45
N VAL A 111 17.76 -18.75 -8.15
CA VAL A 111 17.84 -19.35 -6.80
C VAL A 111 19.31 -19.51 -6.36
N GLY A 112 19.63 -18.94 -5.21
CA GLY A 112 20.98 -18.98 -4.62
C GLY A 112 21.92 -17.84 -5.06
N GLU A 113 21.52 -16.97 -6.00
CA GLU A 113 22.36 -15.85 -6.47
C GLU A 113 22.05 -14.51 -5.77
N LEU A 114 20.88 -14.38 -5.19
CA LEU A 114 20.48 -13.15 -4.48
C LEU A 114 21.34 -12.87 -3.25
N GLU A 115 21.61 -13.88 -2.43
CA GLU A 115 22.37 -13.73 -1.19
C GLU A 115 23.81 -13.29 -1.45
N PRO A 116 24.57 -13.90 -2.40
CA PRO A 116 25.89 -13.42 -2.81
C PRO A 116 25.87 -12.00 -3.42
N ALA A 117 24.82 -11.62 -4.14
CA ALA A 117 24.68 -10.27 -4.72
C ALA A 117 24.37 -9.19 -3.67
N GLY A 118 23.83 -9.56 -2.52
CA GLY A 118 23.36 -8.67 -1.47
C GLY A 118 24.33 -7.58 -1.03
N PRO A 119 25.60 -7.87 -0.72
CA PRO A 119 26.59 -6.84 -0.37
C PRO A 119 26.78 -5.79 -1.46
N THR A 120 26.90 -6.22 -2.71
CA THR A 120 27.06 -5.33 -3.87
C THR A 120 25.82 -4.48 -4.09
N LEU A 121 24.62 -5.05 -3.97
CA LEU A 121 23.37 -4.31 -4.13
C LEU A 121 23.20 -3.21 -3.07
N ARG A 122 23.70 -3.42 -1.84
CA ARG A 122 23.63 -2.41 -0.77
C ARG A 122 24.45 -1.17 -1.05
N GLU A 123 25.43 -1.23 -1.93
CA GLU A 123 26.24 -0.07 -2.34
C GLU A 123 25.58 0.78 -3.43
N LEU A 124 24.49 0.27 -4.07
CA LEU A 124 23.84 0.88 -5.24
C LEU A 124 22.66 1.77 -4.89
N ALA A 125 22.18 1.76 -3.66
CA ALA A 125 20.98 2.49 -3.29
C ALA A 125 21.04 2.97 -1.83
N ASP A 126 20.26 4.01 -1.52
CA ASP A 126 20.18 4.57 -0.17
C ASP A 126 19.67 3.55 0.87
N ARG A 127 18.83 2.65 0.45
CA ARG A 127 18.28 1.56 1.25
C ARG A 127 18.08 0.33 0.35
N VAL A 128 18.41 -0.83 0.86
CA VAL A 128 18.17 -2.11 0.18
C VAL A 128 17.49 -3.09 1.13
N GLU A 129 16.41 -3.68 0.70
CA GLU A 129 15.74 -4.79 1.37
C GLU A 129 15.96 -6.07 0.57
N LEU A 130 16.48 -7.10 1.22
CA LEU A 130 16.60 -8.43 0.64
C LEU A 130 15.43 -9.27 1.14
N LEU A 131 14.59 -9.72 0.22
CA LEU A 131 13.49 -10.65 0.45
C LEU A 131 13.95 -12.06 0.05
N ALA A 132 13.09 -13.05 0.22
CA ALA A 132 13.46 -14.44 -0.09
C ALA A 132 13.75 -14.68 -1.59
N ASP A 133 13.10 -13.90 -2.48
CA ASP A 133 13.13 -14.11 -3.94
C ASP A 133 13.60 -12.87 -4.72
N ARG A 134 13.82 -11.73 -4.06
CA ARG A 134 14.14 -10.46 -4.71
C ARG A 134 14.85 -9.47 -3.79
N ALA A 135 15.44 -8.45 -4.39
CA ALA A 135 15.91 -7.27 -3.69
C ALA A 135 15.09 -6.04 -4.11
N LEU A 136 14.80 -5.15 -3.15
CA LEU A 136 14.21 -3.84 -3.35
C LEU A 136 15.28 -2.78 -3.10
N LEU A 137 15.64 -2.05 -4.12
CA LEU A 137 16.61 -0.95 -4.07
C LEU A 137 15.85 0.38 -4.10
N TYR A 138 15.89 1.11 -3.02
CA TYR A 138 15.27 2.42 -2.89
C TYR A 138 16.24 3.50 -3.36
N THR A 139 15.92 4.16 -4.45
CA THR A 139 16.83 5.05 -5.16
C THR A 139 16.10 6.24 -5.78
N PRO A 140 16.75 7.39 -5.95
CA PRO A 140 16.16 8.50 -6.71
C PRO A 140 16.08 8.23 -8.23
N ASN A 141 16.86 7.28 -8.76
CA ASN A 141 16.91 6.92 -10.18
C ASN A 141 17.14 5.42 -10.37
N ALA A 142 16.06 4.69 -10.58
CA ALA A 142 16.08 3.25 -10.71
C ALA A 142 16.74 2.76 -12.02
N ASP A 143 16.64 3.52 -13.11
CA ASP A 143 17.29 3.18 -14.39
C ASP A 143 18.81 3.20 -14.23
N SER A 144 19.35 4.23 -13.55
CA SER A 144 20.79 4.30 -13.26
C SER A 144 21.24 3.16 -12.37
N ALA A 145 20.45 2.81 -11.36
CA ALA A 145 20.75 1.69 -10.48
C ALA A 145 20.75 0.36 -11.23
N LEU A 146 19.80 0.15 -12.16
CA LEU A 146 19.73 -1.05 -12.99
C LEU A 146 20.94 -1.14 -13.95
N ALA A 147 21.33 -0.03 -14.57
CA ALA A 147 22.51 0.00 -15.41
C ALA A 147 23.77 -0.38 -14.64
N GLU A 148 23.88 0.07 -13.38
CA GLU A 148 24.98 -0.25 -12.49
C GLU A 148 24.98 -1.73 -12.06
N VAL A 149 23.81 -2.30 -11.77
CA VAL A 149 23.65 -3.75 -11.51
C VAL A 149 24.26 -4.56 -12.67
N HIS A 150 23.93 -4.23 -13.92
CA HIS A 150 24.47 -4.91 -15.09
C HIS A 150 25.98 -4.64 -15.27
N ARG A 151 26.46 -3.42 -15.03
CA ARG A 151 27.89 -3.08 -15.14
C ARG A 151 28.76 -3.88 -14.18
N LEU A 152 28.22 -4.21 -13.00
CA LEU A 152 28.90 -5.03 -12.00
C LEU A 152 28.82 -6.54 -12.29
N GLY A 153 28.26 -6.91 -13.44
CA GLY A 153 28.17 -8.31 -13.88
C GLY A 153 27.02 -9.09 -13.25
N LEU A 154 26.17 -8.43 -12.45
CA LEU A 154 24.98 -9.07 -11.90
C LEU A 154 23.92 -9.22 -12.99
N GLN A 155 23.31 -10.39 -13.07
CA GLN A 155 22.31 -10.73 -14.10
C GLN A 155 20.99 -11.15 -13.46
N PRO A 156 20.12 -10.18 -13.10
CA PRO A 156 18.81 -10.52 -12.58
C PRO A 156 17.94 -11.19 -13.65
N GLU A 157 17.12 -12.17 -13.26
CA GLU A 157 16.12 -12.79 -14.15
C GLU A 157 15.04 -11.79 -14.56
N SER A 158 14.72 -10.86 -13.68
CA SER A 158 13.78 -9.77 -13.96
C SER A 158 14.10 -8.52 -13.17
N ALA A 159 13.78 -7.38 -13.75
CA ALA A 159 13.86 -6.09 -13.10
C ALA A 159 12.55 -5.31 -13.33
N LEU A 160 12.04 -4.68 -12.28
CA LEU A 160 10.85 -3.83 -12.31
C LEU A 160 11.17 -2.50 -11.65
N VAL A 161 11.00 -1.43 -12.42
CA VAL A 161 11.05 -0.07 -11.88
C VAL A 161 9.62 0.37 -11.52
N ARG A 162 9.43 0.77 -10.27
CA ARG A 162 8.16 1.32 -9.80
C ARG A 162 8.37 2.58 -8.97
N ARG A 163 7.34 3.36 -8.80
CA ARG A 163 7.36 4.44 -7.80
C ARG A 163 7.24 3.89 -6.39
N SER A 164 7.78 4.61 -5.44
CA SER A 164 7.53 4.33 -4.02
C SER A 164 6.06 4.53 -3.67
N THR A 165 5.57 3.73 -2.75
CA THR A 165 4.19 3.70 -2.29
C THR A 165 4.10 4.03 -0.80
N LEU A 166 2.90 4.21 -0.30
CA LEU A 166 2.66 4.40 1.13
C LEU A 166 3.06 3.16 1.95
N GLU A 167 3.02 1.96 1.35
CA GLU A 167 3.51 0.73 1.98
C GLU A 167 5.01 0.80 2.27
N ASP A 168 5.82 1.29 1.33
CA ASP A 168 7.26 1.49 1.53
C ASP A 168 7.55 2.46 2.68
N VAL A 169 6.72 3.49 2.83
CA VAL A 169 6.80 4.45 3.95
C VAL A 169 6.45 3.78 5.27
N PHE A 170 5.35 3.02 5.30
CA PHE A 170 4.90 2.33 6.50
C PHE A 170 5.97 1.35 7.01
N LEU A 171 6.51 0.51 6.14
CA LEU A 171 7.56 -0.45 6.49
C LEU A 171 8.80 0.26 7.04
N LYS A 172 9.24 1.35 6.39
CA LYS A 172 10.38 2.14 6.86
C LYS A 172 10.15 2.75 8.25
N LEU A 173 9.00 3.35 8.48
CA LEU A 173 8.70 4.06 9.74
C LEU A 173 8.46 3.12 10.92
N THR A 174 7.90 1.94 10.67
CA THR A 174 7.60 0.95 11.71
C THR A 174 8.75 -0.02 11.98
N GLY A 175 9.77 -0.02 11.10
CA GLY A 175 10.88 -0.97 11.16
C GLY A 175 10.45 -2.41 10.85
N ARG A 176 9.25 -2.60 10.27
CA ARG A 176 8.77 -3.91 9.80
C ARG A 176 9.36 -4.21 8.43
N THR A 177 9.43 -5.49 8.11
CA THR A 177 9.82 -5.96 6.79
C THR A 177 8.63 -6.64 6.12
N LEU A 178 8.67 -6.83 4.80
CA LEU A 178 7.63 -7.57 4.07
C LEU A 178 7.54 -9.05 4.46
N VAL A 179 8.42 -9.51 5.36
CA VAL A 179 8.58 -10.93 5.76
C VAL A 179 8.11 -11.18 7.20
N ASP A 180 7.71 -10.13 7.95
CA ASP A 180 7.22 -10.25 9.33
C ASP A 180 5.72 -10.56 9.41
#